data_40e3be43acc697de29971d2bffb68fab
#
_entry.id   40e3be43acc697de29971d2bffb68fab
#
_cell.length_a   1.000
_cell.length_b   1.000
_cell.length_c   1.000
_cell.angle_alpha   90.00
_cell.angle_beta   90.00
_cell.angle_gamma   90.00
#
_symmetry.space_group_name_H-M   'P 1'
#
loop_
_entity.id
_entity.type
_entity.pdbx_description
1 polymer ?
#
loop_
_entity_poly.entity_id
_entity_poly.type
_entity_poly.pdbx_seq_one_letter_code
_entity_poly.pdbx_strand_id
1 'polypeptide(L)'
;MKTKREDVRNIAIIAHVDHGKTTLVDELLKQSGVFRENQEIAERVMDSNDIERERGITILSKNTAVTYNGVKINIIDTPGHADFGGEVERVLKMVNGVILVVDAFEGAMPQTKFVLRKAMELKLPVIVCINKIDRPEARAEEVIDEVLELLIDLGASDEQLDCPFVYASAKNGVAALEISDEMKDMKPLFETILDYIPAPEGDPEAPTQVLISTIDYNEYVGRIGVGKVDNGTIAVNQDMVVVNHHDPDKQKKVKISKLYEFDGLQKVEVKEASIGAIVAISGISDISIGDTLCSPENPTPIPFQKISEPTISMDFVVNDSPFAGQEGKYVTSRHLRDRLMRELNTDVSLRVEDTENMDAFKVSGRGELHLSVLIENMRREGYEFAVSKAEVLYHKDENGKLLEPMEIAYIDVPDEYTGVVIDKLSQRKGELQTMGAANGGYTRLEFRIPSRGLIGYRGDFLTDTKGNGIMNTAFDGYAPYKGDIQYRKQGSLIAYETGESVTYGLYSAQERGTLFIGAGEKVYSGMVIGENAKTDDIEVNVCKTKHLTNTRSSSADDALRLTPPTVLSLEQAIDFIDTDELLEVTPESLRIRKKILDPKMRKRVNR
;
A
#
# COMPACT_ATOMS: atom_id res chain seq x y z
N MET A 1 -20.79 26.72 -23.77
CA MET A 1 -21.09 27.41 -22.49
C MET A 1 -20.93 26.40 -21.36
N LYS A 2 -20.20 26.73 -20.27
CA LYS A 2 -20.07 25.78 -19.14
C LYS A 2 -21.44 25.54 -18.53
N THR A 3 -21.83 24.30 -18.40
CA THR A 3 -23.07 23.82 -17.76
C THR A 3 -22.73 22.98 -16.56
N LYS A 4 -23.61 22.97 -15.56
CA LYS A 4 -23.50 22.12 -14.38
C LYS A 4 -24.34 20.86 -14.55
N ARG A 5 -23.78 19.70 -14.21
CA ARG A 5 -24.48 18.41 -14.18
C ARG A 5 -25.07 18.17 -12.79
N GLU A 6 -26.22 18.80 -12.51
CA GLU A 6 -26.86 18.68 -11.18
C GLU A 6 -27.30 17.26 -10.83
N ASP A 7 -27.40 16.39 -11.82
CA ASP A 7 -27.74 14.97 -11.70
C ASP A 7 -26.55 14.07 -11.34
N VAL A 8 -25.33 14.65 -11.13
CA VAL A 8 -24.11 13.90 -10.82
C VAL A 8 -23.35 14.54 -9.66
N ARG A 9 -22.75 13.74 -8.78
CA ARG A 9 -21.75 14.14 -7.80
C ARG A 9 -20.59 13.13 -7.86
N ASN A 10 -19.35 13.64 -7.82
CA ASN A 10 -18.15 12.81 -7.80
C ASN A 10 -17.41 13.07 -6.49
N ILE A 11 -17.26 12.05 -5.65
CA ILE A 11 -16.65 12.16 -4.34
C ILE A 11 -15.55 11.11 -4.16
N ALA A 12 -14.51 11.46 -3.39
CA ALA A 12 -13.52 10.52 -2.90
C ALA A 12 -13.71 10.33 -1.39
N ILE A 13 -13.47 9.12 -0.89
CA ILE A 13 -13.51 8.86 0.53
C ILE A 13 -12.08 8.67 1.04
N ILE A 14 -11.70 9.48 2.02
CA ILE A 14 -10.41 9.50 2.68
C ILE A 14 -10.59 9.04 4.11
N ALA A 15 -9.80 8.09 4.57
CA ALA A 15 -9.80 7.64 5.96
C ALA A 15 -8.45 7.08 6.36
N HIS A 16 -8.17 7.07 7.65
CA HIS A 16 -7.13 6.23 8.21
C HIS A 16 -7.55 4.75 8.18
N VAL A 17 -6.58 3.84 8.26
CA VAL A 17 -6.82 2.41 8.43
C VAL A 17 -7.75 2.21 9.64
N ASP A 18 -8.71 1.30 9.51
CA ASP A 18 -9.69 0.96 10.55
C ASP A 18 -10.67 2.07 10.99
N HIS A 19 -10.65 3.29 10.43
CA HIS A 19 -11.66 4.33 10.71
C HIS A 19 -13.05 4.01 10.15
N GLY A 20 -13.19 2.89 9.41
CA GLY A 20 -14.49 2.38 8.93
C GLY A 20 -14.89 2.87 7.54
N LYS A 21 -13.92 3.26 6.71
CA LYS A 21 -14.14 3.69 5.31
C LYS A 21 -14.96 2.67 4.52
N THR A 22 -14.51 1.43 4.45
CA THR A 22 -15.16 0.36 3.69
C THR A 22 -16.58 0.08 4.22
N THR A 23 -16.75 0.05 5.55
CA THR A 23 -18.06 -0.14 6.17
C THR A 23 -19.02 1.00 5.83
N LEU A 24 -18.52 2.25 5.78
CA LEU A 24 -19.33 3.40 5.37
C LEU A 24 -19.80 3.28 3.92
N VAL A 25 -18.91 2.92 3.00
CA VAL A 25 -19.26 2.72 1.59
C VAL A 25 -20.26 1.58 1.42
N ASP A 26 -20.07 0.48 2.13
CA ASP A 26 -21.00 -0.65 2.11
C ASP A 26 -22.42 -0.23 2.55
N GLU A 27 -22.51 0.61 3.59
CA GLU A 27 -23.82 1.11 4.05
C GLU A 27 -24.45 2.11 3.07
N LEU A 28 -23.67 2.98 2.44
CA LEU A 28 -24.16 3.84 1.38
C LEU A 28 -24.71 3.03 0.19
N LEU A 29 -24.01 1.95 -0.19
CA LEU A 29 -24.45 1.03 -1.24
C LEU A 29 -25.76 0.31 -0.87
N LYS A 30 -25.88 -0.18 0.37
CA LYS A 30 -27.08 -0.87 0.85
C LYS A 30 -28.29 0.05 0.87
N GLN A 31 -28.14 1.26 1.43
CA GLN A 31 -29.25 2.18 1.63
C GLN A 31 -29.67 2.96 0.38
N SER A 32 -28.82 2.98 -0.64
CA SER A 32 -29.18 3.51 -1.97
C SER A 32 -30.05 2.56 -2.82
N GLY A 33 -30.32 1.33 -2.35
CA GLY A 33 -31.15 0.36 -3.07
C GLY A 33 -30.45 -0.39 -4.20
N VAL A 34 -29.13 -0.32 -4.29
CA VAL A 34 -28.33 -1.05 -5.29
C VAL A 34 -28.46 -2.57 -5.12
N PHE A 35 -28.66 -3.04 -3.89
CA PHE A 35 -28.83 -4.46 -3.58
C PHE A 35 -30.32 -4.83 -3.43
N ARG A 36 -30.68 -6.02 -3.91
CA ARG A 36 -32.03 -6.56 -3.71
C ARG A 36 -32.23 -6.97 -2.25
N GLU A 37 -33.44 -6.80 -1.70
CA GLU A 37 -33.80 -7.05 -0.28
C GLU A 37 -33.42 -8.44 0.27
N ASN A 38 -33.15 -9.44 -0.58
CA ASN A 38 -32.82 -10.81 -0.19
C ASN A 38 -31.41 -11.25 -0.62
N GLN A 39 -30.55 -10.32 -0.99
CA GLN A 39 -29.17 -10.66 -1.36
C GLN A 39 -28.29 -10.67 -0.11
N GLU A 40 -27.77 -11.84 0.27
CA GLU A 40 -26.71 -11.92 1.29
C GLU A 40 -25.47 -11.17 0.77
N ILE A 41 -25.16 -10.07 1.43
CA ILE A 41 -24.02 -9.22 1.08
C ILE A 41 -22.87 -9.65 1.98
N ALA A 42 -21.77 -10.08 1.39
CA ALA A 42 -20.54 -10.31 2.14
C ALA A 42 -20.10 -8.96 2.78
N GLU A 43 -19.66 -8.98 4.01
CA GLU A 43 -19.05 -7.80 4.62
C GLU A 43 -17.81 -7.36 3.80
N ARG A 44 -17.58 -6.04 3.72
CA ARG A 44 -16.47 -5.43 2.95
C ARG A 44 -16.52 -5.74 1.46
N VAL A 45 -17.66 -5.45 0.83
CA VAL A 45 -17.91 -5.70 -0.60
C VAL A 45 -16.89 -4.98 -1.50
N MET A 46 -16.38 -3.83 -1.07
CA MET A 46 -15.34 -3.08 -1.80
C MET A 46 -13.96 -3.73 -1.70
N ASP A 47 -13.65 -4.46 -0.64
CA ASP A 47 -12.35 -5.13 -0.47
C ASP A 47 -12.37 -6.47 -1.23
N SER A 48 -12.13 -6.42 -2.53
CA SER A 48 -12.16 -7.62 -3.40
C SER A 48 -10.92 -8.50 -3.27
N ASN A 49 -9.83 -7.99 -2.69
CA ASN A 49 -8.58 -8.70 -2.46
C ASN A 49 -8.54 -9.22 -1.01
N ASP A 50 -8.21 -10.50 -0.83
CA ASP A 50 -8.10 -11.11 0.50
C ASP A 50 -7.05 -10.41 1.37
N ILE A 51 -5.97 -9.87 0.77
CA ILE A 51 -4.94 -9.10 1.47
C ILE A 51 -5.50 -7.78 2.00
N GLU A 52 -6.34 -7.08 1.23
CA GLU A 52 -7.01 -5.85 1.69
C GLU A 52 -7.89 -6.15 2.90
N ARG A 53 -8.67 -7.25 2.86
CA ARG A 53 -9.52 -7.67 3.97
C ARG A 53 -8.74 -8.04 5.23
N GLU A 54 -7.65 -8.80 5.07
CA GLU A 54 -6.82 -9.25 6.20
C GLU A 54 -6.06 -8.10 6.86
N ARG A 55 -5.54 -7.17 6.04
CA ARG A 55 -4.76 -6.03 6.52
C ARG A 55 -5.59 -4.82 6.89
N GLY A 56 -6.89 -4.80 6.53
CA GLY A 56 -7.77 -3.66 6.72
C GLY A 56 -7.42 -2.42 5.91
N ILE A 57 -6.59 -2.54 4.87
CA ILE A 57 -6.11 -1.41 4.03
C ILE A 57 -6.67 -1.50 2.62
N THR A 58 -6.97 -0.36 2.01
CA THR A 58 -7.24 -0.26 0.57
C THR A 58 -5.91 -0.13 -0.17
N ILE A 59 -5.66 -1.04 -1.10
CA ILE A 59 -4.44 -1.08 -1.92
C ILE A 59 -4.69 -0.41 -3.27
N LEU A 60 -5.82 -0.74 -3.90
CA LEU A 60 -6.21 -0.22 -5.20
C LEU A 60 -7.46 0.65 -5.10
N SER A 61 -7.45 1.79 -5.79
CA SER A 61 -8.62 2.65 -5.92
C SER A 61 -9.74 1.92 -6.63
N LYS A 62 -10.95 1.98 -6.08
CA LYS A 62 -12.15 1.37 -6.66
C LYS A 62 -13.21 2.42 -6.90
N ASN A 63 -13.91 2.24 -8.02
CA ASN A 63 -15.01 3.11 -8.40
C ASN A 63 -16.32 2.39 -8.17
N THR A 64 -17.25 3.06 -7.52
CA THR A 64 -18.64 2.63 -7.39
C THR A 64 -19.57 3.81 -7.59
N ALA A 65 -20.83 3.54 -7.80
CA ALA A 65 -21.84 4.59 -7.93
C ALA A 65 -23.13 4.20 -7.23
N VAL A 66 -23.76 5.16 -6.59
CA VAL A 66 -25.08 5.02 -5.96
C VAL A 66 -26.01 6.09 -6.51
N THR A 67 -27.31 5.83 -6.48
CA THR A 67 -28.30 6.84 -6.88
C THR A 67 -29.15 7.21 -5.67
N TYR A 68 -29.19 8.51 -5.35
CA TYR A 68 -30.01 9.04 -4.28
C TYR A 68 -30.82 10.22 -4.77
N ASN A 69 -32.13 10.21 -4.58
CA ASN A 69 -33.07 11.24 -5.06
C ASN A 69 -32.91 11.60 -6.56
N GLY A 70 -32.57 10.62 -7.41
CA GLY A 70 -32.34 10.84 -8.85
C GLY A 70 -30.98 11.41 -9.21
N VAL A 71 -30.11 11.67 -8.23
CA VAL A 71 -28.72 12.11 -8.45
C VAL A 71 -27.79 10.92 -8.34
N LYS A 72 -26.93 10.74 -9.34
CA LYS A 72 -25.88 9.73 -9.37
C LYS A 72 -24.66 10.23 -8.58
N ILE A 73 -24.28 9.52 -7.53
CA ILE A 73 -23.10 9.82 -6.72
C ILE A 73 -22.03 8.78 -7.04
N ASN A 74 -21.01 9.18 -7.76
CA ASN A 74 -19.83 8.36 -7.99
C ASN A 74 -18.93 8.44 -6.76
N ILE A 75 -18.57 7.31 -6.21
CA ILE A 75 -17.75 7.18 -5.01
C ILE A 75 -16.45 6.50 -5.42
N ILE A 76 -15.32 7.17 -5.18
CA ILE A 76 -14.00 6.61 -5.43
C ILE A 76 -13.35 6.33 -4.10
N ASP A 77 -13.08 5.06 -3.85
CA ASP A 77 -12.33 4.61 -2.69
C ASP A 77 -10.84 4.88 -2.90
N THR A 78 -10.20 5.60 -1.96
CA THR A 78 -8.79 5.98 -2.06
C THR A 78 -7.92 5.12 -1.15
N PRO A 79 -6.72 4.70 -1.62
CA PRO A 79 -5.72 4.12 -0.74
C PRO A 79 -5.37 5.08 0.40
N GLY A 80 -5.27 4.54 1.62
CA GLY A 80 -4.91 5.35 2.80
C GLY A 80 -3.40 5.43 3.05
N HIS A 81 -2.60 4.58 2.41
CA HIS A 81 -1.16 4.48 2.67
C HIS A 81 -0.35 5.34 1.71
N ALA A 82 0.71 6.00 2.23
CA ALA A 82 1.56 6.92 1.47
C ALA A 82 2.27 6.27 0.28
N ASP A 83 2.57 4.96 0.32
CA ASP A 83 3.17 4.21 -0.78
C ASP A 83 2.31 4.25 -2.06
N PHE A 84 1.00 4.50 -1.91
CA PHE A 84 0.04 4.65 -3.01
C PHE A 84 -0.31 6.12 -3.33
N GLY A 85 0.50 7.08 -2.84
CA GLY A 85 0.23 8.52 -2.96
C GLY A 85 -0.01 9.03 -4.38
N GLY A 86 0.64 8.46 -5.37
CA GLY A 86 0.40 8.82 -6.77
C GLY A 86 -0.98 8.40 -7.29
N GLU A 87 -1.60 7.37 -6.71
CA GLU A 87 -2.98 6.99 -7.03
C GLU A 87 -3.96 7.98 -6.43
N VAL A 88 -3.69 8.40 -5.20
CA VAL A 88 -4.49 9.40 -4.51
C VAL A 88 -4.61 10.70 -5.30
N GLU A 89 -3.50 11.25 -5.78
CA GLU A 89 -3.53 12.49 -6.57
C GLU A 89 -4.36 12.37 -7.85
N ARG A 90 -4.29 11.22 -8.51
CA ARG A 90 -5.06 10.97 -9.74
C ARG A 90 -6.55 10.85 -9.47
N VAL A 91 -6.91 10.15 -8.39
CA VAL A 91 -8.29 10.02 -7.93
C VAL A 91 -8.87 11.39 -7.59
N LEU A 92 -8.15 12.20 -6.84
CA LEU A 92 -8.61 13.54 -6.43
C LEU A 92 -8.89 14.48 -7.61
N LYS A 93 -8.25 14.28 -8.77
CA LYS A 93 -8.59 15.04 -10.00
C LYS A 93 -9.90 14.61 -10.65
N MET A 94 -10.42 13.43 -10.36
CA MET A 94 -11.70 12.97 -10.89
C MET A 94 -12.90 13.45 -10.08
N VAL A 95 -12.69 13.92 -8.85
CA VAL A 95 -13.76 14.22 -7.91
C VAL A 95 -14.01 15.73 -7.76
N ASN A 96 -15.17 16.06 -7.23
CA ASN A 96 -15.60 17.42 -6.95
C ASN A 96 -15.57 17.76 -5.46
N GLY A 97 -15.35 16.77 -4.61
CA GLY A 97 -15.17 16.93 -3.18
C GLY A 97 -14.76 15.64 -2.50
N VAL A 98 -14.45 15.71 -1.22
CA VAL A 98 -13.96 14.58 -0.43
C VAL A 98 -14.76 14.40 0.86
N ILE A 99 -14.89 13.15 1.30
CA ILE A 99 -15.38 12.80 2.63
C ILE A 99 -14.20 12.31 3.44
N LEU A 100 -13.88 13.02 4.50
CA LEU A 100 -12.88 12.62 5.49
C LEU A 100 -13.57 11.83 6.61
N VAL A 101 -13.28 10.53 6.70
CA VAL A 101 -13.82 9.68 7.77
C VAL A 101 -12.83 9.60 8.91
N VAL A 102 -13.26 9.98 10.10
CA VAL A 102 -12.45 10.02 11.33
C VAL A 102 -13.12 9.19 12.40
N ASP A 103 -12.36 8.34 13.10
CA ASP A 103 -12.86 7.60 14.25
C ASP A 103 -13.10 8.55 15.43
N ALA A 104 -14.28 8.47 16.04
CA ALA A 104 -14.69 9.33 17.18
C ALA A 104 -13.84 9.16 18.44
N PHE A 105 -13.05 8.10 18.55
CA PHE A 105 -12.13 7.85 19.66
C PHE A 105 -10.68 8.16 19.29
N GLU A 106 -10.19 7.65 18.16
CA GLU A 106 -8.78 7.79 17.75
C GLU A 106 -8.45 9.21 17.27
N GLY A 107 -9.42 9.90 16.67
CA GLY A 107 -9.24 11.27 16.17
C GLY A 107 -8.48 11.36 14.86
N ALA A 108 -7.91 12.53 14.59
CA ALA A 108 -7.19 12.82 13.35
C ALA A 108 -5.81 12.19 13.32
N MET A 109 -5.60 11.20 12.46
CA MET A 109 -4.35 10.42 12.37
C MET A 109 -3.39 10.95 11.31
N PRO A 110 -2.06 10.80 11.50
CA PRO A 110 -1.04 11.35 10.59
C PRO A 110 -1.13 10.88 9.12
N GLN A 111 -1.60 9.66 8.86
CA GLN A 111 -1.71 9.13 7.49
C GLN A 111 -2.67 9.94 6.62
N THR A 112 -3.72 10.49 7.22
CA THR A 112 -4.69 11.30 6.49
C THR A 112 -4.13 12.66 6.07
N LYS A 113 -3.07 13.15 6.74
CA LYS A 113 -2.43 14.44 6.43
C LYS A 113 -1.99 14.55 4.98
N PHE A 114 -1.37 13.50 4.44
CA PHE A 114 -0.88 13.52 3.05
C PHE A 114 -2.04 13.67 2.06
N VAL A 115 -3.06 12.82 2.17
CA VAL A 115 -4.20 12.82 1.25
C VAL A 115 -5.01 14.11 1.40
N LEU A 116 -5.22 14.55 2.63
CA LEU A 116 -5.95 15.78 2.92
C LEU A 116 -5.20 17.02 2.41
N ARG A 117 -3.85 17.08 2.56
CA ARG A 117 -3.03 18.15 1.97
C ARG A 117 -3.25 18.26 0.48
N LYS A 118 -3.27 17.13 -0.24
CA LYS A 118 -3.52 17.11 -1.69
C LYS A 118 -4.93 17.56 -2.04
N ALA A 119 -5.92 17.21 -1.25
CA ALA A 119 -7.28 17.71 -1.42
C ALA A 119 -7.35 19.23 -1.21
N MET A 120 -6.63 19.75 -0.19
CA MET A 120 -6.54 21.20 0.07
C MET A 120 -5.84 21.94 -1.07
N GLU A 121 -4.70 21.44 -1.58
CA GLU A 121 -3.99 22.00 -2.73
C GLU A 121 -4.88 22.11 -3.98
N LEU A 122 -5.76 21.13 -4.19
CA LEU A 122 -6.74 21.10 -5.27
C LEU A 122 -8.01 21.91 -4.96
N LYS A 123 -8.09 22.54 -3.78
CA LYS A 123 -9.25 23.31 -3.29
C LYS A 123 -10.57 22.53 -3.31
N LEU A 124 -10.49 21.25 -3.04
CA LEU A 124 -11.68 20.40 -2.94
C LEU A 124 -12.43 20.68 -1.63
N PRO A 125 -13.77 20.85 -1.66
CA PRO A 125 -14.58 20.90 -0.44
C PRO A 125 -14.51 19.57 0.31
N VAL A 126 -14.50 19.64 1.64
CA VAL A 126 -14.37 18.51 2.55
C VAL A 126 -15.61 18.37 3.40
N ILE A 127 -16.20 17.19 3.45
CA ILE A 127 -17.18 16.79 4.46
C ILE A 127 -16.45 15.95 5.49
N VAL A 128 -16.58 16.26 6.77
CA VAL A 128 -15.97 15.47 7.85
C VAL A 128 -17.02 14.54 8.43
N CYS A 129 -16.79 13.24 8.34
CA CYS A 129 -17.64 12.20 8.90
C CYS A 129 -16.99 11.62 10.16
N ILE A 130 -17.49 11.98 11.33
CA ILE A 130 -17.07 11.43 12.62
C ILE A 130 -17.76 10.10 12.82
N ASN A 131 -17.03 9.01 12.58
CA ASN A 131 -17.56 7.65 12.59
C ASN A 131 -17.33 6.94 13.93
N LYS A 132 -18.08 5.85 14.16
CA LYS A 132 -18.01 5.01 15.37
C LYS A 132 -18.42 5.73 16.65
N ILE A 133 -19.36 6.65 16.55
CA ILE A 133 -19.91 7.37 17.71
C ILE A 133 -20.67 6.46 18.68
N ASP A 134 -20.99 5.23 18.28
CA ASP A 134 -21.59 4.19 19.11
C ASP A 134 -20.62 3.59 20.15
N ARG A 135 -19.31 3.90 20.06
CA ARG A 135 -18.32 3.44 21.03
C ARG A 135 -18.49 4.18 22.38
N PRO A 136 -18.38 3.49 23.53
CA PRO A 136 -18.48 4.11 24.84
C PRO A 136 -17.41 5.20 25.10
N GLU A 137 -16.24 5.05 24.45
CA GLU A 137 -15.09 5.94 24.59
C GLU A 137 -15.09 7.09 23.56
N ALA A 138 -16.17 7.24 22.77
CA ALA A 138 -16.25 8.28 21.74
C ALA A 138 -16.17 9.68 22.37
N ARG A 139 -15.31 10.54 21.78
CA ARG A 139 -15.05 11.92 22.20
C ARG A 139 -15.21 12.88 21.00
N ALA A 140 -16.36 12.80 20.35
CA ALA A 140 -16.60 13.41 19.05
C ALA A 140 -16.34 14.93 19.00
N GLU A 141 -16.66 15.68 20.08
CA GLU A 141 -16.43 17.13 20.15
C GLU A 141 -14.93 17.46 20.13
N GLU A 142 -14.11 16.71 20.90
CA GLU A 142 -12.65 16.89 20.89
C GLU A 142 -12.04 16.53 19.55
N VAL A 143 -12.59 15.51 18.87
CA VAL A 143 -12.13 15.08 17.53
C VAL A 143 -12.42 16.15 16.48
N ILE A 144 -13.50 16.90 16.60
CA ILE A 144 -13.78 18.05 15.72
C ILE A 144 -12.67 19.10 15.85
N ASP A 145 -12.29 19.45 17.07
CA ASP A 145 -11.24 20.42 17.33
C ASP A 145 -9.90 19.93 16.75
N GLU A 146 -9.56 18.65 16.92
CA GLU A 146 -8.36 18.03 16.33
C GLU A 146 -8.37 18.09 14.79
N VAL A 147 -9.51 17.85 14.14
CA VAL A 147 -9.66 17.93 12.69
C VAL A 147 -9.52 19.36 12.21
N LEU A 148 -10.11 20.34 12.89
CA LEU A 148 -9.99 21.76 12.55
C LEU A 148 -8.54 22.24 12.72
N GLU A 149 -7.85 21.86 13.80
CA GLU A 149 -6.42 22.13 13.97
C GLU A 149 -5.59 21.54 12.83
N LEU A 150 -5.88 20.28 12.44
CA LEU A 150 -5.23 19.63 11.30
C LEU A 150 -5.46 20.39 10.00
N LEU A 151 -6.66 20.85 9.71
CA LEU A 151 -6.98 21.64 8.52
C LEU A 151 -6.22 22.97 8.51
N ILE A 152 -6.13 23.66 9.66
CA ILE A 152 -5.37 24.90 9.82
C ILE A 152 -3.87 24.65 9.56
N ASP A 153 -3.31 23.59 10.14
CA ASP A 153 -1.91 23.20 9.94
C ASP A 153 -1.57 22.90 8.46
N LEU A 154 -2.56 22.42 7.72
CA LEU A 154 -2.45 22.14 6.29
C LEU A 154 -2.69 23.37 5.40
N GLY A 155 -2.97 24.54 6.00
CA GLY A 155 -3.18 25.79 5.28
C GLY A 155 -4.57 25.90 4.63
N ALA A 156 -5.59 25.30 5.23
CA ALA A 156 -6.97 25.42 4.76
C ALA A 156 -7.43 26.88 4.72
N SER A 157 -8.21 27.23 3.70
CA SER A 157 -8.88 28.54 3.61
C SER A 157 -10.08 28.62 4.57
N ASP A 158 -10.54 29.83 4.87
CA ASP A 158 -11.73 30.04 5.71
C ASP A 158 -12.95 29.26 5.17
N GLU A 159 -13.11 29.18 3.85
CA GLU A 159 -14.17 28.40 3.19
C GLU A 159 -14.02 26.89 3.43
N GLN A 160 -12.79 26.39 3.54
CA GLN A 160 -12.50 24.98 3.81
C GLN A 160 -12.62 24.65 5.30
N LEU A 161 -12.45 25.62 6.19
CA LEU A 161 -12.68 25.49 7.63
C LEU A 161 -14.18 25.49 8.00
N ASP A 162 -15.02 26.12 7.17
CA ASP A 162 -16.48 26.08 7.29
C ASP A 162 -17.07 24.79 6.69
N CYS A 163 -16.41 23.67 6.93
CA CYS A 163 -16.80 22.37 6.41
C CYS A 163 -17.91 21.72 7.27
N PRO A 164 -18.87 21.00 6.67
CA PRO A 164 -19.90 20.31 7.43
C PRO A 164 -19.35 19.09 8.15
N PHE A 165 -19.84 18.85 9.37
CA PHE A 165 -19.60 17.67 10.16
C PHE A 165 -20.84 16.78 10.14
N VAL A 166 -20.66 15.48 9.99
CA VAL A 166 -21.70 14.46 10.07
C VAL A 166 -21.26 13.39 11.05
N TYR A 167 -22.09 13.10 12.04
CA TYR A 167 -21.85 12.03 12.99
C TYR A 167 -22.44 10.73 12.47
N ALA A 168 -21.68 9.64 12.54
CA ALA A 168 -22.09 8.37 11.96
C ALA A 168 -21.70 7.17 12.83
N SER A 169 -22.51 6.12 12.75
CA SER A 169 -22.13 4.76 13.07
C SER A 169 -22.33 3.91 11.83
N ALA A 170 -21.27 3.79 11.02
CA ALA A 170 -21.33 3.01 9.79
C ALA A 170 -21.71 1.54 10.06
N LYS A 171 -21.28 0.97 11.19
CA LYS A 171 -21.64 -0.39 11.61
C LYS A 171 -23.15 -0.56 11.80
N ASN A 172 -23.81 0.47 12.32
CA ASN A 172 -25.25 0.45 12.57
C ASN A 172 -26.06 1.06 11.42
N GLY A 173 -25.40 1.60 10.39
CA GLY A 173 -26.02 2.19 9.20
C GLY A 173 -26.80 3.47 9.49
N VAL A 174 -26.32 4.31 10.43
CA VAL A 174 -27.02 5.53 10.87
C VAL A 174 -26.10 6.73 10.90
N ALA A 175 -26.68 7.92 10.65
CA ALA A 175 -25.97 9.20 10.70
C ALA A 175 -26.90 10.31 11.21
N ALA A 176 -26.28 11.42 11.67
CA ALA A 176 -26.99 12.64 12.07
C ALA A 176 -26.10 13.88 11.86
N LEU A 177 -26.71 15.07 11.79
CA LEU A 177 -25.98 16.34 11.72
C LEU A 177 -25.61 16.86 13.11
N GLU A 178 -26.38 16.50 14.13
CA GLU A 178 -26.13 16.85 15.54
C GLU A 178 -26.10 15.56 16.37
N ILE A 179 -25.25 15.52 17.40
CA ILE A 179 -25.14 14.34 18.29
C ILE A 179 -26.47 14.10 19.05
N SER A 180 -27.24 15.15 19.28
CA SER A 180 -28.53 15.09 19.96
C SER A 180 -29.66 14.53 19.12
N ASP A 181 -29.46 14.41 17.81
CA ASP A 181 -30.50 13.96 16.88
C ASP A 181 -30.73 12.45 16.92
N GLU A 182 -31.95 12.05 16.65
CA GLU A 182 -32.29 10.63 16.52
C GLU A 182 -31.71 10.06 15.22
N MET A 183 -30.73 9.16 15.35
CA MET A 183 -30.07 8.51 14.22
C MET A 183 -30.90 7.35 13.70
N LYS A 184 -31.34 7.41 12.44
CA LYS A 184 -32.23 6.41 11.82
C LYS A 184 -31.64 5.70 10.60
N ASP A 185 -30.99 6.46 9.74
CA ASP A 185 -30.42 6.00 8.48
C ASP A 185 -29.25 6.90 8.04
N MET A 186 -28.70 6.66 6.86
CA MET A 186 -27.59 7.44 6.30
C MET A 186 -28.03 8.66 5.49
N LYS A 187 -29.35 9.01 5.48
CA LYS A 187 -29.85 10.18 4.73
C LYS A 187 -29.14 11.48 5.04
N PRO A 188 -28.84 11.82 6.33
CA PRO A 188 -28.13 13.07 6.64
C PRO A 188 -26.80 13.20 5.87
N LEU A 189 -26.06 12.10 5.71
CA LEU A 189 -24.83 12.11 4.93
C LEU A 189 -25.10 12.28 3.43
N PHE A 190 -26.09 11.58 2.86
CA PHE A 190 -26.48 11.77 1.45
C PHE A 190 -26.91 13.20 1.15
N GLU A 191 -27.74 13.80 1.99
CA GLU A 191 -28.20 15.17 1.83
C GLU A 191 -27.04 16.17 1.93
N THR A 192 -26.13 16.00 2.89
CA THR A 192 -24.92 16.81 3.01
C THR A 192 -24.05 16.71 1.75
N ILE A 193 -23.90 15.52 1.15
CA ILE A 193 -23.17 15.34 -0.12
C ILE A 193 -23.84 16.16 -1.23
N LEU A 194 -25.14 16.08 -1.37
CA LEU A 194 -25.87 16.79 -2.44
C LEU A 194 -25.82 18.30 -2.28
N ASP A 195 -25.91 18.79 -1.04
CA ASP A 195 -25.96 20.22 -0.74
C ASP A 195 -24.59 20.90 -0.77
N TYR A 196 -23.56 20.21 -0.28
CA TYR A 196 -22.24 20.83 -0.09
C TYR A 196 -21.25 20.53 -1.23
N ILE A 197 -21.27 19.33 -1.81
CA ILE A 197 -20.36 19.00 -2.91
C ILE A 197 -20.89 19.58 -4.23
N PRO A 198 -20.11 20.41 -4.94
CA PRO A 198 -20.56 21.01 -6.19
C PRO A 198 -20.74 19.97 -7.29
N ALA A 199 -21.74 20.21 -8.14
CA ALA A 199 -21.94 19.44 -9.36
C ALA A 199 -20.77 19.65 -10.33
N PRO A 200 -20.35 18.62 -11.09
CA PRO A 200 -19.31 18.80 -12.10
C PRO A 200 -19.73 19.80 -13.17
N GLU A 201 -18.78 20.62 -13.59
CA GLU A 201 -18.96 21.66 -14.60
C GLU A 201 -18.13 21.35 -15.84
N GLY A 202 -18.67 21.61 -17.02
CA GLY A 202 -17.98 21.49 -18.29
C GLY A 202 -18.82 22.02 -19.45
N ASP A 203 -18.29 21.95 -20.66
CA ASP A 203 -19.01 22.31 -21.86
C ASP A 203 -19.35 21.06 -22.67
N PRO A 204 -20.62 20.60 -22.70
CA PRO A 204 -21.01 19.37 -23.39
C PRO A 204 -20.88 19.46 -24.92
N GLU A 205 -20.83 20.67 -25.48
CA GLU A 205 -20.67 20.92 -26.93
C GLU A 205 -19.21 21.15 -27.33
N ALA A 206 -18.30 21.25 -26.35
CA ALA A 206 -16.87 21.40 -26.64
C ALA A 206 -16.27 20.10 -27.20
N PRO A 207 -15.10 20.17 -27.86
CA PRO A 207 -14.34 18.96 -28.21
C PRO A 207 -14.12 18.04 -27.01
N THR A 208 -14.39 16.78 -27.19
CA THR A 208 -14.30 15.78 -26.11
C THR A 208 -12.90 15.70 -25.53
N GLN A 209 -12.82 15.70 -24.20
CA GLN A 209 -11.59 15.46 -23.43
C GLN A 209 -11.90 14.55 -22.25
N VAL A 210 -11.17 13.41 -22.16
CA VAL A 210 -11.26 12.46 -21.06
C VAL A 210 -9.86 12.16 -20.56
N LEU A 211 -9.53 12.56 -19.33
CA LEU A 211 -8.25 12.24 -18.70
C LEU A 211 -8.33 10.86 -18.07
N ILE A 212 -7.43 9.96 -18.46
CA ILE A 212 -7.31 8.62 -17.87
C ILE A 212 -6.53 8.71 -16.57
N SER A 213 -7.20 8.41 -15.48
CA SER A 213 -6.66 8.51 -14.11
C SER A 213 -6.30 7.16 -13.50
N THR A 214 -7.01 6.08 -13.87
CA THR A 214 -6.72 4.73 -13.41
C THR A 214 -6.80 3.73 -14.56
N ILE A 215 -6.11 2.60 -14.42
CA ILE A 215 -6.16 1.48 -15.37
C ILE A 215 -6.70 0.26 -14.65
N ASP A 216 -7.61 -0.42 -15.31
CA ASP A 216 -8.08 -1.74 -14.95
C ASP A 216 -7.72 -2.73 -16.06
N TYR A 217 -7.77 -4.01 -15.79
CA TYR A 217 -7.44 -5.06 -16.75
C TYR A 217 -8.46 -6.19 -16.72
N ASN A 218 -8.84 -6.63 -17.88
CA ASN A 218 -9.69 -7.80 -18.04
C ASN A 218 -9.11 -8.70 -19.13
N GLU A 219 -9.02 -10.00 -18.86
CA GLU A 219 -8.39 -10.96 -19.79
C GLU A 219 -9.05 -11.03 -21.18
N TYR A 220 -10.34 -10.68 -21.28
CA TYR A 220 -11.10 -10.73 -22.53
C TYR A 220 -11.02 -9.45 -23.37
N VAL A 221 -10.94 -8.29 -22.69
CA VAL A 221 -10.98 -6.98 -23.36
C VAL A 221 -9.66 -6.22 -23.26
N GLY A 222 -8.69 -6.75 -22.51
CA GLY A 222 -7.39 -6.11 -22.29
C GLY A 222 -7.47 -4.96 -21.27
N ARG A 223 -6.63 -3.95 -21.48
CA ARG A 223 -6.61 -2.73 -20.64
C ARG A 223 -7.89 -1.93 -20.77
N ILE A 224 -8.35 -1.41 -19.66
CA ILE A 224 -9.52 -0.55 -19.53
C ILE A 224 -9.06 0.73 -18.85
N GLY A 225 -9.11 1.86 -19.58
CA GLY A 225 -8.82 3.16 -19.02
C GLY A 225 -10.04 3.71 -18.29
N VAL A 226 -9.87 4.15 -17.05
CA VAL A 226 -10.94 4.82 -16.28
C VAL A 226 -10.59 6.28 -16.11
N GLY A 227 -11.55 7.15 -16.40
CA GLY A 227 -11.35 8.58 -16.33
C GLY A 227 -12.66 9.36 -16.27
N LYS A 228 -12.54 10.67 -16.02
CA LYS A 228 -13.66 11.60 -16.02
C LYS A 228 -13.76 12.30 -17.37
N VAL A 229 -14.98 12.45 -17.86
CA VAL A 229 -15.27 13.31 -19.03
C VAL A 229 -15.24 14.77 -18.55
N ASP A 230 -14.17 15.49 -18.92
CA ASP A 230 -13.99 16.88 -18.51
C ASP A 230 -14.73 17.86 -19.45
N ASN A 231 -14.74 17.56 -20.76
CA ASN A 231 -15.47 18.34 -21.76
C ASN A 231 -16.08 17.42 -22.81
N GLY A 232 -17.14 17.88 -23.45
CA GLY A 232 -17.80 17.21 -24.56
C GLY A 232 -18.58 15.98 -24.17
N THR A 233 -18.76 15.10 -25.13
CA THR A 233 -19.46 13.82 -25.00
C THR A 233 -18.64 12.74 -25.69
N ILE A 234 -18.46 11.62 -25.03
CA ILE A 234 -17.79 10.43 -25.58
C ILE A 234 -18.83 9.35 -25.94
N ALA A 235 -18.66 8.70 -27.08
CA ALA A 235 -19.59 7.66 -27.55
C ALA A 235 -18.86 6.44 -28.08
N VAL A 236 -19.56 5.30 -28.06
CA VAL A 236 -19.09 4.05 -28.68
C VAL A 236 -18.93 4.25 -30.20
N ASN A 237 -17.88 3.66 -30.77
CA ASN A 237 -17.46 3.81 -32.17
C ASN A 237 -16.98 5.22 -32.59
N GLN A 238 -16.79 6.14 -31.66
CA GLN A 238 -16.22 7.45 -31.92
C GLN A 238 -14.72 7.32 -32.23
N ASP A 239 -14.27 8.06 -33.24
CA ASP A 239 -12.84 8.20 -33.53
C ASP A 239 -12.24 9.27 -32.61
N MET A 240 -11.17 8.92 -31.92
CA MET A 240 -10.51 9.77 -30.94
C MET A 240 -9.00 9.79 -31.17
N VAL A 241 -8.32 10.69 -30.51
CA VAL A 241 -6.85 10.76 -30.49
C VAL A 241 -6.38 10.69 -29.04
N VAL A 242 -5.47 9.76 -28.78
CA VAL A 242 -4.74 9.69 -27.50
C VAL A 242 -3.56 10.65 -27.57
N VAL A 243 -3.46 11.53 -26.58
CA VAL A 243 -2.34 12.47 -26.40
C VAL A 243 -1.93 12.47 -24.94
N ASN A 244 -0.66 12.77 -24.66
CA ASN A 244 -0.15 12.84 -23.30
C ASN A 244 0.48 14.21 -23.04
N HIS A 245 0.24 14.80 -21.88
CA HIS A 245 0.76 16.13 -21.52
C HIS A 245 2.30 16.19 -21.52
N HIS A 246 2.97 15.09 -21.14
CA HIS A 246 4.44 15.02 -21.09
C HIS A 246 5.08 14.62 -22.44
N ASP A 247 4.28 14.16 -23.41
CA ASP A 247 4.72 13.81 -24.76
C ASP A 247 3.65 14.23 -25.81
N PRO A 248 3.39 15.54 -25.95
CA PRO A 248 2.27 16.04 -26.76
C PRO A 248 2.44 15.78 -28.27
N ASP A 249 3.66 15.54 -28.72
CA ASP A 249 3.96 15.26 -30.12
C ASP A 249 3.55 13.84 -30.53
N LYS A 250 3.47 12.92 -29.56
CA LYS A 250 3.06 11.54 -29.79
C LYS A 250 1.55 11.41 -29.75
N GLN A 251 0.94 11.44 -30.93
CA GLN A 251 -0.50 11.31 -31.10
C GLN A 251 -0.86 9.96 -31.70
N LYS A 252 -1.86 9.28 -31.15
CA LYS A 252 -2.35 8.00 -31.63
C LYS A 252 -3.85 8.05 -31.90
N LYS A 253 -4.27 7.77 -33.14
CA LYS A 253 -5.67 7.61 -33.50
C LYS A 253 -6.21 6.29 -32.96
N VAL A 254 -7.34 6.33 -32.31
CA VAL A 254 -8.01 5.18 -31.69
C VAL A 254 -9.50 5.26 -31.95
N LYS A 255 -10.18 4.12 -31.81
CA LYS A 255 -11.62 4.03 -31.88
C LYS A 255 -12.16 3.41 -30.59
N ILE A 256 -13.20 4.01 -30.01
CA ILE A 256 -13.80 3.52 -28.79
C ILE A 256 -14.59 2.26 -29.08
N SER A 257 -14.15 1.12 -28.57
CA SER A 257 -14.83 -0.17 -28.81
C SER A 257 -16.01 -0.35 -27.87
N LYS A 258 -15.81 -0.11 -26.57
CA LYS A 258 -16.83 -0.18 -25.54
C LYS A 258 -16.64 0.91 -24.52
N LEU A 259 -17.78 1.39 -24.02
CA LEU A 259 -17.86 2.43 -23.01
C LEU A 259 -18.75 1.94 -21.87
N TYR A 260 -18.30 2.13 -20.65
CA TYR A 260 -19.03 1.73 -19.45
C TYR A 260 -19.13 2.89 -18.47
N GLU A 261 -20.22 2.91 -17.72
CA GLU A 261 -20.36 3.66 -16.47
C GLU A 261 -20.50 2.71 -15.29
N PHE A 262 -20.29 3.23 -14.08
CA PHE A 262 -20.47 2.46 -12.85
C PHE A 262 -21.91 2.53 -12.36
N ASP A 263 -22.46 1.38 -11.93
CA ASP A 263 -23.74 1.25 -11.26
C ASP A 263 -23.58 0.22 -10.13
N GLY A 264 -23.61 0.69 -8.89
CA GLY A 264 -23.08 -0.08 -7.78
C GLY A 264 -21.62 -0.45 -8.03
N LEU A 265 -21.31 -1.72 -7.90
CA LEU A 265 -19.98 -2.29 -8.16
C LEU A 265 -19.77 -2.76 -9.60
N GLN A 266 -20.81 -2.69 -10.43
CA GLN A 266 -20.77 -3.21 -11.78
C GLN A 266 -20.45 -2.13 -12.81
N LYS A 267 -19.78 -2.53 -13.89
CA LYS A 267 -19.58 -1.71 -15.08
C LYS A 267 -20.73 -2.01 -16.05
N VAL A 268 -21.58 -1.03 -16.30
CA VAL A 268 -22.73 -1.12 -17.20
C VAL A 268 -22.37 -0.49 -18.54
N GLU A 269 -22.56 -1.21 -19.62
CA GLU A 269 -22.26 -0.72 -20.97
C GLU A 269 -23.25 0.39 -21.36
N VAL A 270 -22.71 1.54 -21.78
CA VAL A 270 -23.46 2.71 -22.21
C VAL A 270 -23.09 3.09 -23.65
N LYS A 271 -23.99 3.75 -24.36
CA LYS A 271 -23.72 4.18 -25.74
C LYS A 271 -22.93 5.49 -25.79
N GLU A 272 -23.19 6.38 -24.83
CA GLU A 272 -22.56 7.68 -24.74
C GLU A 272 -22.49 8.13 -23.27
N ALA A 273 -21.56 9.01 -22.95
CA ALA A 273 -21.42 9.67 -21.66
C ALA A 273 -20.95 11.11 -21.86
N SER A 274 -21.44 12.01 -21.02
CA SER A 274 -21.17 13.46 -21.12
C SER A 274 -20.36 13.96 -19.92
N ILE A 275 -20.07 15.26 -19.90
CA ILE A 275 -19.32 15.95 -18.87
C ILE A 275 -19.63 15.45 -17.45
N GLY A 276 -18.61 15.33 -16.61
CA GLY A 276 -18.72 14.89 -15.23
C GLY A 276 -18.92 13.39 -15.03
N ALA A 277 -19.24 12.61 -16.08
CA ALA A 277 -19.35 11.16 -15.97
C ALA A 277 -17.98 10.53 -15.75
N ILE A 278 -17.91 9.55 -14.84
CA ILE A 278 -16.74 8.67 -14.68
C ILE A 278 -16.98 7.44 -15.54
N VAL A 279 -16.12 7.24 -16.52
CA VAL A 279 -16.26 6.22 -17.55
C VAL A 279 -15.11 5.25 -17.56
N ALA A 280 -15.39 4.00 -17.92
CA ALA A 280 -14.40 2.97 -18.20
C ALA A 280 -14.42 2.67 -19.72
N ILE A 281 -13.26 2.72 -20.35
CA ILE A 281 -13.09 2.71 -21.81
C ILE A 281 -12.21 1.52 -22.18
N SER A 282 -12.67 0.67 -23.09
CA SER A 282 -11.89 -0.47 -23.59
C SER A 282 -11.66 -0.40 -25.11
N GLY A 283 -10.69 -1.20 -25.58
CA GLY A 283 -10.32 -1.27 -26.99
C GLY A 283 -9.05 -0.51 -27.35
N ILE A 284 -8.34 0.04 -26.38
CA ILE A 284 -7.07 0.73 -26.55
C ILE A 284 -6.00 -0.04 -25.76
N SER A 285 -5.25 -0.90 -26.44
CA SER A 285 -4.34 -1.88 -25.83
C SER A 285 -3.19 -1.28 -25.01
N ASP A 286 -2.75 -0.08 -25.37
CA ASP A 286 -1.60 0.62 -24.78
C ASP A 286 -1.99 1.92 -24.06
N ILE A 287 -3.27 2.07 -23.70
CA ILE A 287 -3.72 3.20 -22.90
C ILE A 287 -2.98 3.23 -21.57
N SER A 288 -2.57 4.42 -21.18
CA SER A 288 -1.80 4.65 -19.97
C SER A 288 -2.42 5.74 -19.10
N ILE A 289 -2.07 5.74 -17.83
CA ILE A 289 -2.48 6.81 -16.91
C ILE A 289 -1.84 8.13 -17.35
N GLY A 290 -2.66 9.18 -17.35
CA GLY A 290 -2.27 10.51 -17.82
C GLY A 290 -2.49 10.75 -19.31
N ASP A 291 -2.87 9.71 -20.04
CA ASP A 291 -3.34 9.90 -21.40
C ASP A 291 -4.66 10.66 -21.41
N THR A 292 -4.81 11.58 -22.35
CA THR A 292 -6.05 12.28 -22.61
C THR A 292 -6.63 11.77 -23.92
N LEU A 293 -7.86 11.29 -23.89
CA LEU A 293 -8.64 11.01 -25.09
C LEU A 293 -9.27 12.30 -25.55
N CYS A 294 -8.89 12.74 -26.75
CA CYS A 294 -9.37 14.00 -27.34
C CYS A 294 -10.11 13.76 -28.65
N SER A 295 -11.02 14.69 -28.99
CA SER A 295 -11.55 14.79 -30.35
C SER A 295 -10.42 15.05 -31.35
N PRO A 296 -10.43 14.42 -32.54
CA PRO A 296 -9.37 14.58 -33.54
C PRO A 296 -9.15 16.04 -34.00
N GLU A 297 -10.18 16.86 -33.88
CA GLU A 297 -10.19 18.27 -34.32
C GLU A 297 -9.34 19.17 -33.41
N ASN A 298 -9.25 18.83 -32.12
CA ASN A 298 -8.47 19.60 -31.14
C ASN A 298 -7.81 18.68 -30.10
N PRO A 299 -6.69 18.03 -30.45
CA PRO A 299 -6.00 17.08 -29.56
C PRO A 299 -5.18 17.81 -28.48
N THR A 300 -5.86 18.39 -27.49
CA THR A 300 -5.24 19.14 -26.39
C THR A 300 -5.17 18.26 -25.14
N PRO A 301 -3.97 17.89 -24.63
CA PRO A 301 -3.82 17.07 -23.45
C PRO A 301 -4.19 17.86 -22.18
N ILE A 302 -4.83 17.21 -21.23
CA ILE A 302 -5.08 17.76 -19.90
C ILE A 302 -3.79 17.63 -19.07
N PRO A 303 -3.34 18.72 -18.39
CA PRO A 303 -2.18 18.66 -17.52
C PRO A 303 -2.36 17.66 -16.39
N PHE A 304 -1.39 16.77 -16.23
CA PHE A 304 -1.38 15.84 -15.11
C PHE A 304 0.01 15.72 -14.53
N GLN A 305 0.09 15.31 -13.25
CA GLN A 305 1.35 15.11 -12.57
C GLN A 305 1.94 13.76 -12.98
N LYS A 306 3.21 13.76 -13.37
CA LYS A 306 3.92 12.54 -13.75
C LYS A 306 3.89 11.54 -12.59
N ILE A 307 3.66 10.28 -12.91
CA ILE A 307 3.71 9.20 -11.92
C ILE A 307 5.08 9.20 -11.27
N SER A 308 5.12 9.20 -9.93
CA SER A 308 6.38 9.11 -9.19
C SER A 308 7.16 7.87 -9.60
N GLU A 309 8.44 8.03 -9.83
CA GLU A 309 9.31 6.91 -10.16
C GLU A 309 9.44 5.96 -8.94
N PRO A 310 9.70 4.65 -9.17
CA PRO A 310 10.03 3.74 -8.09
C PRO A 310 11.21 4.25 -7.26
N THR A 311 11.18 4.00 -5.96
CA THR A 311 12.25 4.41 -5.02
C THR A 311 13.09 3.25 -4.52
N ILE A 312 12.55 2.03 -4.56
CA ILE A 312 13.23 0.80 -4.14
C ILE A 312 13.16 -0.28 -5.20
N SER A 313 14.08 -1.21 -5.16
CA SER A 313 14.09 -2.40 -6.02
C SER A 313 14.50 -3.65 -5.25
N MET A 314 14.03 -4.79 -5.72
CA MET A 314 14.41 -6.13 -5.26
C MET A 314 14.62 -7.03 -6.48
N ASP A 315 15.53 -8.00 -6.36
CA ASP A 315 15.64 -9.05 -7.36
C ASP A 315 14.67 -10.19 -7.01
N PHE A 316 13.85 -10.57 -7.98
CA PHE A 316 13.00 -11.75 -7.96
C PHE A 316 13.70 -12.85 -8.74
N VAL A 317 14.08 -13.92 -8.05
CA VAL A 317 14.94 -14.97 -8.59
C VAL A 317 14.20 -16.31 -8.55
N VAL A 318 14.42 -17.14 -9.55
CA VAL A 318 13.95 -18.53 -9.51
C VAL A 318 14.53 -19.21 -8.27
N ASN A 319 13.69 -19.94 -7.53
CA ASN A 319 14.16 -20.69 -6.38
C ASN A 319 15.02 -21.88 -6.83
N ASP A 320 16.28 -21.89 -6.45
CA ASP A 320 17.28 -22.94 -6.73
C ASP A 320 17.75 -23.66 -5.45
N SER A 321 16.99 -23.53 -4.35
CA SER A 321 17.29 -24.20 -3.09
C SER A 321 17.12 -25.72 -3.19
N PRO A 322 17.69 -26.50 -2.26
CA PRO A 322 17.47 -27.96 -2.21
C PRO A 322 16.01 -28.38 -2.05
N PHE A 323 15.12 -27.46 -1.65
CA PHE A 323 13.67 -27.70 -1.52
C PHE A 323 12.86 -27.11 -2.69
N ALA A 324 13.52 -26.59 -3.71
CA ALA A 324 12.85 -26.00 -4.85
C ALA A 324 11.87 -26.97 -5.53
N GLY A 325 10.67 -26.46 -5.86
CA GLY A 325 9.62 -27.21 -6.56
C GLY A 325 8.85 -28.21 -5.71
N GLN A 326 9.02 -28.21 -4.37
CA GLN A 326 8.27 -29.11 -3.49
C GLN A 326 6.90 -28.56 -3.09
N GLU A 327 6.76 -27.25 -2.99
CA GLU A 327 5.57 -26.57 -2.47
C GLU A 327 4.87 -25.71 -3.52
N GLY A 328 5.60 -25.16 -4.49
CA GLY A 328 5.07 -24.28 -5.51
C GLY A 328 4.55 -24.99 -6.76
N LYS A 329 3.49 -24.44 -7.36
CA LYS A 329 2.95 -24.87 -8.65
C LYS A 329 3.70 -24.22 -9.83
N TYR A 330 4.09 -22.97 -9.68
CA TYR A 330 4.76 -22.16 -10.70
C TYR A 330 6.19 -21.84 -10.25
N VAL A 331 7.17 -22.58 -10.79
CA VAL A 331 8.55 -22.59 -10.27
C VAL A 331 9.60 -22.20 -11.33
N THR A 332 9.20 -21.92 -12.56
CA THR A 332 10.13 -21.65 -13.65
C THR A 332 10.32 -20.16 -13.92
N SER A 333 11.46 -19.78 -14.49
CA SER A 333 11.77 -18.42 -14.94
C SER A 333 10.67 -17.84 -15.83
N ARG A 334 10.14 -18.65 -16.74
CA ARG A 334 9.04 -18.24 -17.63
C ARG A 334 7.77 -17.90 -16.84
N HIS A 335 7.36 -18.75 -15.90
CA HIS A 335 6.18 -18.49 -15.07
C HIS A 335 6.35 -17.20 -14.28
N LEU A 336 7.53 -17.00 -13.67
CA LEU A 336 7.85 -15.82 -12.89
C LEU A 336 7.80 -14.56 -13.76
N ARG A 337 8.44 -14.59 -14.93
CA ARG A 337 8.44 -13.49 -15.90
C ARG A 337 7.03 -13.13 -16.37
N ASP A 338 6.27 -14.13 -16.83
CA ASP A 338 4.91 -13.93 -17.35
C ASP A 338 4.00 -13.30 -16.28
N ARG A 339 4.15 -13.72 -15.03
CA ARG A 339 3.39 -13.16 -13.89
C ARG A 339 3.78 -11.71 -13.62
N LEU A 340 5.08 -11.40 -13.53
CA LEU A 340 5.58 -10.06 -13.30
C LEU A 340 5.18 -9.10 -14.44
N MET A 341 5.26 -9.55 -15.70
CA MET A 341 4.82 -8.75 -16.85
C MET A 341 3.31 -8.53 -16.87
N ARG A 342 2.52 -9.49 -16.38
CA ARG A 342 1.07 -9.33 -16.23
C ARG A 342 0.72 -8.24 -15.21
N GLU A 343 1.48 -8.13 -14.11
CA GLU A 343 1.28 -7.08 -13.09
C GLU A 343 1.40 -5.67 -13.68
N LEU A 344 2.32 -5.46 -14.63
CA LEU A 344 2.50 -4.17 -15.31
C LEU A 344 1.26 -3.71 -16.11
N ASN A 345 0.27 -4.58 -16.33
CA ASN A 345 -0.97 -4.18 -17.00
C ASN A 345 -1.87 -3.36 -16.09
N THR A 346 -1.80 -3.58 -14.79
CA THR A 346 -2.62 -2.90 -13.76
C THR A 346 -1.81 -1.93 -12.92
N ASP A 347 -0.60 -2.30 -12.56
CA ASP A 347 0.28 -1.47 -11.73
C ASP A 347 1.30 -0.71 -12.59
N VAL A 348 0.99 0.54 -12.86
CA VAL A 348 1.85 1.44 -13.65
C VAL A 348 3.01 2.03 -12.84
N SER A 349 3.03 1.85 -11.52
CA SER A 349 4.10 2.30 -10.65
C SER A 349 5.20 1.25 -10.45
N LEU A 350 4.95 0.04 -10.88
CA LEU A 350 5.91 -1.05 -10.89
C LEU A 350 6.78 -1.00 -12.15
N ARG A 351 8.06 -1.34 -12.00
CA ARG A 351 8.96 -1.54 -13.13
C ARG A 351 9.59 -2.92 -13.01
N VAL A 352 9.63 -3.66 -14.09
CA VAL A 352 10.25 -4.99 -14.18
C VAL A 352 11.29 -4.94 -15.29
N GLU A 353 12.52 -5.29 -14.96
CA GLU A 353 13.66 -5.28 -15.87
C GLU A 353 14.33 -6.66 -15.87
N ASP A 354 14.67 -7.15 -17.06
CA ASP A 354 15.49 -8.36 -17.19
C ASP A 354 16.90 -8.05 -16.66
N THR A 355 17.52 -8.98 -15.96
CA THR A 355 18.91 -8.86 -15.49
C THR A 355 19.87 -9.66 -16.38
N GLU A 356 21.17 -9.58 -16.13
CA GLU A 356 22.16 -10.42 -16.82
C GLU A 356 21.92 -11.92 -16.55
N ASN A 357 21.32 -12.25 -15.44
CA ASN A 357 20.90 -13.61 -15.10
C ASN A 357 19.48 -13.86 -15.61
N MET A 358 19.30 -14.82 -16.51
CA MET A 358 18.00 -15.19 -17.09
C MET A 358 16.98 -15.68 -16.07
N ASP A 359 17.42 -16.08 -14.87
CA ASP A 359 16.59 -16.57 -13.79
C ASP A 359 16.30 -15.49 -12.73
N ALA A 360 16.67 -14.23 -12.98
CA ALA A 360 16.47 -13.11 -12.08
C ALA A 360 15.85 -11.91 -12.80
N PHE A 361 14.91 -11.24 -12.12
CA PHE A 361 14.22 -10.05 -12.61
C PHE A 361 14.33 -8.95 -11.57
N LYS A 362 14.76 -7.75 -11.98
CA LYS A 362 14.78 -6.59 -11.11
C LYS A 362 13.39 -5.97 -11.09
N VAL A 363 12.77 -5.98 -9.93
CA VAL A 363 11.44 -5.42 -9.70
C VAL A 363 11.57 -4.18 -8.83
N SER A 364 11.11 -3.05 -9.35
CA SER A 364 11.20 -1.76 -8.67
C SER A 364 9.81 -1.23 -8.35
N GLY A 365 9.62 -0.77 -7.13
CA GLY A 365 8.36 -0.25 -6.60
C GLY A 365 8.53 1.00 -5.75
N ARG A 366 7.44 1.55 -5.24
CA ARG A 366 7.45 2.80 -4.48
C ARG A 366 7.88 2.64 -3.03
N GLY A 367 7.70 1.45 -2.46
CA GLY A 367 8.01 1.18 -1.07
C GLY A 367 7.99 -0.31 -0.75
N GLU A 368 8.43 -0.67 0.47
CA GLU A 368 8.50 -2.07 0.92
C GLU A 368 7.12 -2.72 0.97
N LEU A 369 6.10 -2.00 1.43
CA LEU A 369 4.72 -2.50 1.47
C LEU A 369 4.21 -2.86 0.07
N HIS A 370 4.50 -2.02 -0.93
CA HIS A 370 4.11 -2.26 -2.32
C HIS A 370 4.69 -3.59 -2.84
N LEU A 371 5.99 -3.81 -2.66
CA LEU A 371 6.65 -5.05 -3.09
C LEU A 371 6.21 -6.26 -2.24
N SER A 372 5.98 -6.10 -0.92
CA SER A 372 5.52 -7.18 -0.06
C SER A 372 4.11 -7.66 -0.43
N VAL A 373 3.23 -6.75 -0.85
CA VAL A 373 1.90 -7.09 -1.36
C VAL A 373 2.00 -7.91 -2.65
N LEU A 374 2.87 -7.52 -3.58
CA LEU A 374 3.11 -8.28 -4.80
C LEU A 374 3.63 -9.70 -4.48
N ILE A 375 4.60 -9.81 -3.59
CA ILE A 375 5.16 -11.09 -3.15
C ILE A 375 4.07 -11.99 -2.55
N GLU A 376 3.24 -11.44 -1.66
CA GLU A 376 2.18 -12.20 -1.00
C GLU A 376 1.08 -12.63 -1.98
N ASN A 377 0.69 -11.76 -2.94
CA ASN A 377 -0.24 -12.14 -4.01
C ASN A 377 0.30 -13.32 -4.84
N MET A 378 1.56 -13.24 -5.28
CA MET A 378 2.19 -14.31 -6.04
C MET A 378 2.30 -15.61 -5.25
N ARG A 379 2.64 -15.52 -3.95
CA ARG A 379 2.67 -16.66 -3.04
C ARG A 379 1.32 -17.37 -2.97
N ARG A 380 0.22 -16.64 -2.78
CA ARG A 380 -1.15 -17.18 -2.73
C ARG A 380 -1.63 -17.75 -4.06
N GLU A 381 -1.14 -17.22 -5.17
CA GLU A 381 -1.40 -17.76 -6.51
C GLU A 381 -0.67 -19.09 -6.77
N GLY A 382 0.23 -19.52 -5.89
CA GLY A 382 0.97 -20.78 -5.99
C GLY A 382 2.35 -20.65 -6.63
N TYR A 383 2.91 -19.45 -6.71
CA TYR A 383 4.28 -19.22 -7.18
C TYR A 383 5.31 -19.54 -6.10
N GLU A 384 6.44 -20.07 -6.54
CA GLU A 384 7.63 -20.30 -5.73
C GLU A 384 8.82 -19.59 -6.37
N PHE A 385 9.48 -18.72 -5.59
CA PHE A 385 10.60 -17.90 -6.03
C PHE A 385 11.42 -17.47 -4.82
N ALA A 386 12.51 -16.76 -5.05
CA ALA A 386 13.27 -16.11 -3.98
C ALA A 386 13.41 -14.61 -4.25
N VAL A 387 13.56 -13.82 -3.19
CA VAL A 387 13.77 -12.37 -3.30
C VAL A 387 15.03 -11.95 -2.58
N SER A 388 15.70 -10.92 -3.12
CA SER A 388 16.86 -10.29 -2.51
C SER A 388 16.44 -9.22 -1.49
N LYS A 389 17.40 -8.71 -0.74
CA LYS A 389 17.23 -7.51 0.08
C LYS A 389 16.76 -6.34 -0.78
N ALA A 390 15.86 -5.53 -0.24
CA ALA A 390 15.44 -4.29 -0.88
C ALA A 390 16.58 -3.27 -0.90
N GLU A 391 16.79 -2.63 -2.05
CA GLU A 391 17.78 -1.59 -2.26
C GLU A 391 17.11 -0.32 -2.78
N VAL A 392 17.57 0.85 -2.32
CA VAL A 392 17.07 2.12 -2.84
C VAL A 392 17.64 2.42 -4.21
N LEU A 393 16.83 3.08 -5.04
CA LEU A 393 17.25 3.54 -6.36
C LEU A 393 17.89 4.92 -6.25
N TYR A 394 19.17 4.98 -6.59
CA TYR A 394 19.94 6.23 -6.61
C TYR A 394 19.80 6.95 -7.94
N HIS A 395 19.75 8.26 -7.89
CA HIS A 395 19.84 9.14 -9.07
C HIS A 395 21.19 9.87 -9.10
N LYS A 396 21.52 10.47 -10.23
CA LYS A 396 22.66 11.37 -10.35
C LYS A 396 22.15 12.75 -10.76
N ASP A 397 22.67 13.78 -10.10
CA ASP A 397 22.41 15.16 -10.52
C ASP A 397 23.16 15.51 -11.82
N GLU A 398 22.96 16.72 -12.34
CA GLU A 398 23.62 17.22 -13.55
C GLU A 398 25.16 17.23 -13.43
N ASN A 399 25.70 17.24 -12.22
CA ASN A 399 27.13 17.22 -11.92
C ASN A 399 27.66 15.81 -11.65
N GLY A 400 26.82 14.78 -11.77
CA GLY A 400 27.16 13.38 -11.51
C GLY A 400 27.22 12.99 -10.03
N LYS A 401 26.77 13.86 -9.11
CA LYS A 401 26.68 13.52 -7.68
C LYS A 401 25.51 12.58 -7.43
N LEU A 402 25.74 11.62 -6.54
CA LEU A 402 24.75 10.64 -6.14
C LEU A 402 23.66 11.30 -5.30
N LEU A 403 22.41 11.11 -5.71
CA LEU A 403 21.20 11.51 -4.99
C LEU A 403 20.49 10.26 -4.49
N GLU A 404 19.94 10.34 -3.29
CA GLU A 404 19.14 9.29 -2.67
C GLU A 404 17.71 9.76 -2.38
N PRO A 405 16.72 8.85 -2.44
CA PRO A 405 15.34 9.20 -2.11
C PRO A 405 15.23 9.51 -0.61
N MET A 406 14.44 10.54 -0.31
CA MET A 406 14.15 11.01 1.04
C MET A 406 12.68 10.83 1.38
N GLU A 407 12.41 10.59 2.64
CA GLU A 407 11.05 10.51 3.18
C GLU A 407 10.89 11.43 4.40
N ILE A 408 9.67 11.91 4.62
CA ILE A 408 9.26 12.47 5.90
C ILE A 408 8.58 11.34 6.69
N ALA A 409 9.17 11.01 7.83
CA ALA A 409 8.56 10.08 8.78
C ALA A 409 7.77 10.85 9.83
N TYR A 410 6.47 10.60 9.88
CA TYR A 410 5.55 11.10 10.90
C TYR A 410 5.37 10.03 11.96
N ILE A 411 5.72 10.35 13.20
CA ILE A 411 5.80 9.38 14.28
C ILE A 411 5.05 9.89 15.50
N ASP A 412 4.09 9.11 15.97
CA ASP A 412 3.44 9.32 17.26
C ASP A 412 3.91 8.22 18.21
N VAL A 413 4.53 8.60 19.31
CA VAL A 413 5.16 7.67 20.25
C VAL A 413 4.88 8.11 21.70
N PRO A 414 4.60 7.17 22.63
CA PRO A 414 4.51 7.50 24.05
C PRO A 414 5.76 8.23 24.53
N ASP A 415 5.59 9.24 25.40
CA ASP A 415 6.67 10.13 25.84
C ASP A 415 7.90 9.38 26.36
N GLU A 416 7.69 8.23 27.01
CA GLU A 416 8.76 7.39 27.57
C GLU A 416 9.71 6.79 26.50
N TYR A 417 9.24 6.61 25.24
CA TYR A 417 10.04 6.02 24.15
C TYR A 417 10.60 7.05 23.17
N THR A 418 10.28 8.33 23.32
CA THR A 418 10.68 9.40 22.42
C THR A 418 12.20 9.46 22.23
N GLY A 419 12.94 9.35 23.32
CA GLY A 419 14.43 9.41 23.28
C GLY A 419 15.05 8.28 22.47
N VAL A 420 14.56 7.05 22.60
CA VAL A 420 15.08 5.88 21.86
C VAL A 420 14.81 6.01 20.37
N VAL A 421 13.61 6.49 20.01
CA VAL A 421 13.22 6.70 18.60
C VAL A 421 14.08 7.78 17.95
N ILE A 422 14.29 8.92 18.63
CA ILE A 422 15.14 10.00 18.13
C ILE A 422 16.58 9.52 17.92
N ASP A 423 17.14 8.78 18.88
CA ASP A 423 18.52 8.27 18.79
C ASP A 423 18.68 7.31 17.61
N LYS A 424 17.78 6.32 17.47
CA LYS A 424 17.85 5.34 16.39
C LYS A 424 17.67 5.97 14.99
N LEU A 425 16.73 6.89 14.82
CA LEU A 425 16.52 7.56 13.54
C LEU A 425 17.70 8.48 13.18
N SER A 426 18.28 9.16 14.17
CA SER A 426 19.46 9.98 13.96
C SER A 426 20.67 9.16 13.52
N GLN A 427 20.89 7.96 14.11
CA GLN A 427 21.93 7.02 13.66
C GLN A 427 21.71 6.57 12.21
N ARG A 428 20.46 6.49 11.76
CA ARG A 428 20.04 6.17 10.39
C ARG A 428 19.99 7.39 9.45
N LYS A 429 20.67 8.48 9.82
CA LYS A 429 20.79 9.75 9.06
C LYS A 429 19.48 10.54 8.96
N GLY A 430 18.51 10.29 9.86
CA GLY A 430 17.30 11.10 10.00
C GLY A 430 17.62 12.44 10.65
N GLU A 431 16.94 13.48 10.19
CA GLU A 431 17.00 14.85 10.71
C GLU A 431 15.64 15.19 11.29
N LEU A 432 15.61 15.45 12.61
CA LEU A 432 14.38 15.88 13.28
C LEU A 432 13.97 17.25 12.75
N GLN A 433 12.78 17.35 12.20
CA GLN A 433 12.19 18.59 11.67
C GLN A 433 11.32 19.27 12.71
N THR A 434 10.39 18.54 13.30
CA THR A 434 9.48 19.04 14.32
C THR A 434 9.31 18.03 15.45
N MET A 435 9.01 18.55 16.66
CA MET A 435 8.66 17.78 17.82
C MET A 435 7.61 18.55 18.61
N GLY A 436 6.50 17.90 18.93
CA GLY A 436 5.41 18.50 19.69
C GLY A 436 4.69 17.49 20.57
N ALA A 437 4.01 17.97 21.61
CA ALA A 437 3.15 17.13 22.42
C ALA A 437 1.91 16.73 21.60
N ALA A 438 1.53 15.47 21.71
CA ALA A 438 0.27 14.95 21.18
C ALA A 438 -0.65 14.53 22.36
N ASN A 439 -1.94 14.35 22.08
CA ASN A 439 -2.89 13.99 23.12
C ASN A 439 -2.57 12.62 23.77
N GLY A 440 -2.94 12.44 25.02
CA GLY A 440 -2.86 11.14 25.71
C GLY A 440 -1.45 10.73 26.16
N GLY A 441 -0.50 11.64 26.35
CA GLY A 441 0.88 11.32 26.78
C GLY A 441 1.75 10.78 25.63
N TYR A 442 1.48 11.25 24.42
CA TYR A 442 2.27 10.97 23.22
C TYR A 442 3.04 12.20 22.79
N THR A 443 4.20 11.96 22.19
CA THR A 443 5.00 12.96 21.48
C THR A 443 4.91 12.68 19.98
N ARG A 444 4.64 13.73 19.21
CA ARG A 444 4.67 13.73 17.75
C ARG A 444 6.01 14.19 17.24
N LEU A 445 6.63 13.39 16.36
CA LEU A 445 7.93 13.67 15.76
C LEU A 445 7.78 13.67 14.24
N GLU A 446 8.47 14.61 13.57
CA GLU A 446 8.64 14.59 12.13
C GLU A 446 10.14 14.50 11.81
N PHE A 447 10.52 13.47 11.06
CA PHE A 447 11.89 13.25 10.63
C PHE A 447 12.01 13.30 9.13
N ARG A 448 12.98 14.03 8.61
CA ARG A 448 13.42 13.92 7.22
C ARG A 448 14.57 12.92 7.15
N ILE A 449 14.35 11.77 6.51
CA ILE A 449 15.26 10.62 6.55
C ILE A 449 15.46 10.02 5.15
N PRO A 450 16.67 9.52 4.81
CA PRO A 450 16.83 8.71 3.60
C PRO A 450 15.92 7.46 3.62
N SER A 451 15.25 7.13 2.51
CA SER A 451 14.38 5.95 2.44
C SER A 451 15.10 4.68 2.89
N ARG A 452 16.39 4.52 2.53
CA ARG A 452 17.20 3.40 3.03
C ARG A 452 17.35 3.38 4.55
N GLY A 453 17.25 4.51 5.24
CA GLY A 453 17.30 4.58 6.70
C GLY A 453 16.05 3.99 7.38
N LEU A 454 14.96 3.85 6.66
CA LEU A 454 13.71 3.26 7.13
C LEU A 454 13.63 1.75 6.86
N ILE A 455 14.43 1.23 5.89
CA ILE A 455 14.48 -0.21 5.60
C ILE A 455 14.86 -0.98 6.87
N GLY A 456 14.01 -1.93 7.26
CA GLY A 456 14.17 -2.76 8.46
C GLY A 456 13.98 -2.02 9.80
N TYR A 457 13.60 -0.73 9.79
CA TYR A 457 13.39 0.02 11.03
C TYR A 457 12.03 -0.25 11.68
N ARG A 458 11.01 -0.63 10.89
CA ARG A 458 9.64 -0.81 11.38
C ARG A 458 9.54 -1.89 12.46
N GLY A 459 10.28 -2.99 12.32
CA GLY A 459 10.36 -4.05 13.32
C GLY A 459 11.01 -3.58 14.62
N ASP A 460 12.13 -2.87 14.51
CA ASP A 460 12.82 -2.24 15.64
C ASP A 460 11.90 -1.25 16.37
N PHE A 461 11.22 -0.40 15.61
CA PHE A 461 10.31 0.64 16.15
C PHE A 461 9.17 0.03 16.97
N LEU A 462 8.51 -1.02 16.44
CA LEU A 462 7.45 -1.72 17.18
C LEU A 462 7.98 -2.36 18.47
N THR A 463 9.18 -2.92 18.44
CA THR A 463 9.82 -3.51 19.62
C THR A 463 10.14 -2.44 20.67
N ASP A 464 10.77 -1.34 20.26
CA ASP A 464 11.19 -0.24 21.14
C ASP A 464 9.99 0.46 21.81
N THR A 465 8.88 0.59 21.08
CA THR A 465 7.65 1.22 21.54
C THR A 465 6.65 0.23 22.16
N LYS A 466 7.03 -1.04 22.28
CA LYS A 466 6.15 -2.14 22.74
C LYS A 466 4.82 -2.22 21.99
N GLY A 467 4.86 -1.90 20.70
CA GLY A 467 3.68 -1.88 19.84
C GLY A 467 2.79 -0.63 19.94
N ASN A 468 3.13 0.33 20.81
CA ASN A 468 2.32 1.53 21.03
C ASN A 468 2.70 2.71 20.11
N GLY A 469 3.77 2.61 19.35
CA GLY A 469 4.18 3.66 18.42
C GLY A 469 3.48 3.53 17.06
N ILE A 470 3.19 4.68 16.45
CA ILE A 470 2.64 4.78 15.09
C ILE A 470 3.67 5.50 14.23
N MET A 471 4.03 4.91 13.09
CA MET A 471 4.97 5.50 12.15
C MET A 471 4.41 5.44 10.72
N ASN A 472 4.37 6.59 10.07
CA ASN A 472 3.96 6.75 8.69
C ASN A 472 5.04 7.52 7.94
N THR A 473 5.20 7.23 6.66
CA THR A 473 6.21 7.87 5.83
C THR A 473 5.60 8.42 4.54
N ALA A 474 6.18 9.50 4.04
CA ALA A 474 5.80 10.10 2.76
C ALA A 474 7.05 10.49 1.99
N PHE A 475 7.10 10.18 0.70
CA PHE A 475 8.21 10.55 -0.17
C PHE A 475 8.39 12.07 -0.27
N ASP A 476 9.63 12.55 -0.08
CA ASP A 476 10.00 13.98 -0.05
C ASP A 476 11.08 14.32 -1.10
N GLY A 477 11.09 13.63 -2.22
CA GLY A 477 12.04 13.89 -3.30
C GLY A 477 13.42 13.27 -3.10
N TYR A 478 14.45 13.86 -3.72
CA TYR A 478 15.82 13.37 -3.70
C TYR A 478 16.76 14.39 -3.05
N ALA A 479 17.75 13.90 -2.31
CA ALA A 479 18.80 14.72 -1.71
C ALA A 479 20.18 14.07 -1.90
N PRO A 480 21.28 14.82 -1.73
CA PRO A 480 22.62 14.27 -1.78
C PRO A 480 22.82 13.12 -0.79
N TYR A 481 23.52 12.07 -1.23
CA TYR A 481 23.82 10.89 -0.41
C TYR A 481 24.46 11.26 0.92
N LYS A 482 23.87 10.81 2.05
CA LYS A 482 24.26 11.16 3.42
C LYS A 482 25.32 10.24 4.06
N GLY A 483 25.98 9.40 3.27
CA GLY A 483 26.97 8.44 3.76
C GLY A 483 26.36 7.13 4.27
N ASP A 484 27.19 6.20 4.69
CA ASP A 484 26.78 4.83 5.02
C ASP A 484 25.88 4.76 6.26
N ILE A 485 24.96 3.80 6.25
CA ILE A 485 24.08 3.43 7.35
C ILE A 485 24.34 1.97 7.70
N GLN A 486 24.51 1.67 8.98
CA GLN A 486 24.54 0.29 9.45
C GLN A 486 23.10 -0.21 9.64
N TYR A 487 22.71 -1.21 8.86
CA TYR A 487 21.36 -1.76 8.89
C TYR A 487 21.21 -2.83 9.98
N ARG A 488 21.95 -3.90 9.86
CA ARG A 488 21.88 -5.04 10.74
C ARG A 488 23.15 -5.16 11.58
N LYS A 489 22.98 -5.27 12.90
CA LYS A 489 24.10 -5.40 13.84
C LYS A 489 24.44 -6.87 14.14
N GLN A 490 23.52 -7.80 13.91
CA GLN A 490 23.61 -9.20 14.32
C GLN A 490 23.77 -10.11 13.10
N GLY A 491 24.56 -11.16 13.26
CA GLY A 491 24.79 -12.16 12.23
C GLY A 491 23.67 -13.20 12.15
N SER A 492 23.81 -14.16 11.24
CA SER A 492 22.89 -15.29 11.04
C SER A 492 23.41 -16.55 11.72
N LEU A 493 22.47 -17.34 12.27
CA LEU A 493 22.69 -18.75 12.58
C LEU A 493 22.38 -19.58 11.32
N ILE A 494 23.38 -20.26 10.78
CA ILE A 494 23.29 -20.95 9.48
C ILE A 494 23.33 -22.46 9.72
N ALA A 495 22.40 -23.21 9.12
CA ALA A 495 22.42 -24.67 9.17
C ALA A 495 23.67 -25.22 8.46
N TYR A 496 24.42 -26.03 9.19
CA TYR A 496 25.67 -26.63 8.70
C TYR A 496 25.43 -27.76 7.70
N GLU A 497 24.42 -28.60 7.92
CA GLU A 497 24.11 -29.74 7.08
C GLU A 497 22.62 -29.85 6.74
N THR A 498 22.32 -30.67 5.76
CA THR A 498 20.93 -30.95 5.35
C THR A 498 20.40 -32.12 6.18
N GLY A 499 19.18 -31.97 6.73
CA GLY A 499 18.54 -32.98 7.56
C GLY A 499 17.27 -32.45 8.23
N GLU A 500 16.95 -33.08 9.37
CA GLU A 500 15.84 -32.68 10.23
C GLU A 500 16.39 -32.15 11.56
N SER A 501 15.84 -31.01 12.01
CA SER A 501 16.25 -30.39 13.27
C SER A 501 15.81 -31.24 14.46
N VAL A 502 16.71 -31.46 15.41
CA VAL A 502 16.45 -32.26 16.62
C VAL A 502 16.63 -31.39 17.87
N THR A 503 15.88 -31.72 18.93
CA THR A 503 15.89 -30.98 20.20
C THR A 503 17.29 -30.72 20.74
N TYR A 504 18.19 -31.73 20.67
CA TYR A 504 19.56 -31.59 21.16
C TYR A 504 20.40 -30.61 20.37
N GLY A 505 20.28 -30.61 19.03
CA GLY A 505 20.97 -29.67 18.16
C GLY A 505 20.47 -28.25 18.37
N LEU A 506 19.14 -28.07 18.45
CA LEU A 506 18.51 -26.77 18.70
C LEU A 506 18.84 -26.20 20.07
N TYR A 507 18.92 -27.03 21.11
CA TYR A 507 19.30 -26.63 22.46
C TYR A 507 20.70 -26.00 22.48
N SER A 508 21.64 -26.57 21.74
CA SER A 508 22.99 -26.02 21.61
C SER A 508 23.01 -24.72 20.75
N ALA A 509 22.10 -24.61 19.81
CA ALA A 509 22.01 -23.43 18.92
C ALA A 509 21.34 -22.23 19.61
N GLN A 510 20.32 -22.44 20.46
CA GLN A 510 19.62 -21.36 21.18
C GLN A 510 20.52 -20.57 22.16
N GLU A 511 21.63 -21.16 22.63
CA GLU A 511 22.62 -20.47 23.46
C GLU A 511 23.36 -19.36 22.66
N ARG A 512 23.29 -19.40 21.32
CA ARG A 512 23.99 -18.48 20.42
C ARG A 512 23.10 -17.36 19.89
N GLY A 513 21.80 -17.50 20.02
CA GLY A 513 20.85 -16.49 19.53
C GLY A 513 19.40 -16.97 19.50
N THR A 514 18.58 -16.26 18.74
CA THR A 514 17.14 -16.53 18.60
C THR A 514 16.90 -17.45 17.42
N LEU A 515 16.17 -18.55 17.63
CA LEU A 515 15.86 -19.50 16.56
C LEU A 515 14.55 -19.14 15.84
N PHE A 516 14.51 -19.39 14.53
CA PHE A 516 13.33 -19.22 13.67
C PHE A 516 12.62 -20.55 13.40
N ILE A 517 13.24 -21.66 13.74
CA ILE A 517 12.73 -23.02 13.50
C ILE A 517 12.56 -23.80 14.81
N GLY A 518 11.61 -24.74 14.80
CA GLY A 518 11.38 -25.72 15.87
C GLY A 518 12.04 -27.07 15.62
N ALA A 519 11.79 -28.03 16.51
CA ALA A 519 12.23 -29.41 16.34
C ALA A 519 11.35 -30.16 15.32
N GLY A 520 11.96 -31.04 14.52
CA GLY A 520 11.26 -31.78 13.48
C GLY A 520 11.13 -31.06 12.16
N GLU A 521 11.73 -29.88 12.01
CA GLU A 521 11.70 -29.13 10.75
C GLU A 521 12.88 -29.53 9.85
N LYS A 522 12.59 -29.65 8.55
CA LYS A 522 13.60 -29.93 7.54
C LYS A 522 14.46 -28.69 7.29
N VAL A 523 15.76 -28.87 7.26
CA VAL A 523 16.75 -27.84 6.99
C VAL A 523 17.74 -28.30 5.92
N TYR A 524 18.37 -27.37 5.24
CA TYR A 524 19.46 -27.64 4.31
C TYR A 524 20.68 -26.76 4.62
N SER A 525 21.86 -27.24 4.24
CA SER A 525 23.11 -26.50 4.42
C SER A 525 23.03 -25.11 3.76
N GLY A 526 23.32 -24.06 4.52
CA GLY A 526 23.19 -22.66 4.07
C GLY A 526 21.84 -22.01 4.35
N MET A 527 20.86 -22.72 4.88
CA MET A 527 19.60 -22.13 5.36
C MET A 527 19.87 -21.35 6.65
N VAL A 528 19.31 -20.14 6.74
CA VAL A 528 19.36 -19.32 7.95
C VAL A 528 18.23 -19.76 8.88
N ILE A 529 18.60 -20.21 10.07
CA ILE A 529 17.68 -20.82 11.03
C ILE A 529 17.50 -20.00 12.30
N GLY A 530 18.12 -18.84 12.35
CA GLY A 530 18.02 -17.92 13.49
C GLY A 530 18.94 -16.72 13.36
N GLU A 531 18.78 -15.81 14.29
CA GLU A 531 19.61 -14.61 14.47
C GLU A 531 20.68 -14.87 15.53
N ASN A 532 21.95 -14.56 15.21
CA ASN A 532 23.05 -14.67 16.16
C ASN A 532 23.02 -13.49 17.14
N ALA A 533 23.31 -13.73 18.40
CA ALA A 533 23.51 -12.68 19.41
C ALA A 533 24.76 -11.80 19.14
N LYS A 534 25.67 -12.25 18.25
CA LYS A 534 26.90 -11.54 17.84
C LYS A 534 26.77 -11.05 16.39
N THR A 535 27.71 -10.20 16.00
CA THR A 535 27.76 -9.59 14.67
C THR A 535 28.09 -10.56 13.53
N ASP A 536 28.80 -11.65 13.83
CA ASP A 536 29.28 -12.57 12.82
C ASP A 536 28.29 -13.70 12.54
N ASP A 537 28.25 -14.17 11.30
CA ASP A 537 27.53 -15.38 10.93
C ASP A 537 28.19 -16.64 11.51
N ILE A 538 27.40 -17.54 12.03
CA ILE A 538 27.85 -18.80 12.61
C ILE A 538 27.12 -19.99 12.01
N GLU A 539 27.89 -20.99 11.60
CA GLU A 539 27.36 -22.28 11.21
C GLU A 539 27.07 -23.13 12.46
N VAL A 540 25.85 -23.65 12.58
CA VAL A 540 25.40 -24.50 13.70
C VAL A 540 24.80 -25.80 13.18
N ASN A 541 25.08 -26.91 13.88
CA ASN A 541 24.51 -28.19 13.51
C ASN A 541 23.27 -28.49 14.34
N VAL A 542 22.09 -28.27 13.77
CA VAL A 542 20.80 -28.54 14.43
C VAL A 542 20.28 -29.95 14.20
N CYS A 543 20.92 -30.72 13.31
CA CYS A 543 20.58 -32.13 13.05
C CYS A 543 21.36 -33.11 13.99
N LYS A 544 22.25 -32.55 14.82
CA LYS A 544 23.10 -33.37 15.72
C LYS A 544 22.29 -34.03 16.81
N THR A 545 22.30 -35.37 16.81
CA THR A 545 21.69 -36.19 17.87
C THR A 545 22.64 -36.35 19.05
N LYS A 546 22.07 -36.61 20.25
CA LYS A 546 22.85 -36.94 21.45
C LYS A 546 23.45 -38.32 21.29
N HIS A 547 24.77 -38.43 21.38
CA HIS A 547 25.41 -39.77 21.45
C HIS A 547 25.06 -40.45 22.77
N LEU A 548 24.37 -41.56 22.68
CA LEU A 548 24.11 -42.42 23.83
C LEU A 548 25.43 -43.10 24.24
N THR A 549 25.95 -42.79 25.42
CA THR A 549 27.07 -43.51 26.04
C THR A 549 26.52 -44.42 27.13
N ASN A 550 26.95 -45.70 27.16
CA ASN A 550 26.47 -46.72 28.07
C ASN A 550 26.76 -46.51 29.58
N THR A 551 27.23 -45.32 29.96
CA THR A 551 27.74 -45.02 31.31
C THR A 551 26.91 -44.02 32.12
N ARG A 552 25.71 -43.62 31.67
CA ARG A 552 24.87 -42.68 32.44
C ARG A 552 23.64 -43.38 33.02
N SER A 553 23.40 -43.14 34.32
CA SER A 553 22.18 -43.55 35.01
C SER A 553 20.96 -42.84 34.41
N SER A 554 19.84 -43.54 34.29
CA SER A 554 18.57 -43.09 33.72
C SER A 554 17.88 -41.90 34.45
N SER A 555 18.48 -41.42 35.55
CA SER A 555 17.94 -40.33 36.37
C SER A 555 18.52 -38.94 36.07
N ALA A 556 19.40 -38.78 35.06
CA ALA A 556 20.11 -37.54 34.77
C ALA A 556 19.70 -36.87 33.45
N ASP A 557 18.60 -37.26 32.83
CA ASP A 557 18.07 -36.57 31.65
C ASP A 557 17.08 -35.49 32.09
N ASP A 558 17.61 -34.33 32.48
CA ASP A 558 16.79 -33.12 32.53
C ASP A 558 16.20 -32.87 31.15
N ALA A 559 14.87 -32.66 31.10
CA ALA A 559 14.18 -32.35 29.87
C ALA A 559 14.77 -31.06 29.28
N LEU A 560 15.39 -31.15 28.09
CA LEU A 560 15.92 -29.99 27.37
C LEU A 560 14.77 -29.04 27.04
N ARG A 561 14.75 -27.86 27.66
CA ARG A 561 13.74 -26.83 27.38
C ARG A 561 14.21 -25.97 26.18
N LEU A 562 13.45 -26.00 25.10
CA LEU A 562 13.62 -25.07 23.99
C LEU A 562 12.75 -23.86 24.22
N THR A 563 13.29 -22.67 23.92
CA THR A 563 12.48 -21.46 23.75
C THR A 563 11.65 -21.61 22.48
N PRO A 564 10.37 -21.15 22.47
CA PRO A 564 9.58 -21.16 21.25
C PRO A 564 10.31 -20.43 20.12
N PRO A 565 10.30 -20.95 18.89
CA PRO A 565 10.92 -20.26 17.76
C PRO A 565 10.18 -18.97 17.43
N THR A 566 10.91 -17.96 16.96
CA THR A 566 10.35 -16.73 16.42
C THR A 566 9.95 -16.97 14.97
N VAL A 567 8.66 -17.08 14.70
CA VAL A 567 8.14 -17.17 13.32
C VAL A 567 8.08 -15.79 12.72
N LEU A 568 8.88 -15.53 11.68
CA LEU A 568 8.91 -14.25 10.99
C LEU A 568 7.71 -14.12 10.02
N SER A 569 7.05 -12.98 10.03
CA SER A 569 6.13 -12.62 8.94
C SER A 569 6.91 -12.34 7.65
N LEU A 570 6.21 -12.20 6.52
CA LEU A 570 6.85 -11.87 5.24
C LEU A 570 7.65 -10.54 5.35
N GLU A 571 7.05 -9.52 5.92
CA GLU A 571 7.69 -8.22 6.12
C GLU A 571 8.93 -8.34 7.02
N GLN A 572 8.79 -9.01 8.15
CA GLN A 572 9.91 -9.24 9.07
C GLN A 572 11.06 -10.02 8.42
N ALA A 573 10.72 -10.99 7.56
CA ALA A 573 11.72 -11.77 6.83
C ALA A 573 12.44 -10.92 5.75
N ILE A 574 11.70 -10.06 5.04
CA ILE A 574 12.28 -9.11 4.08
C ILE A 574 13.20 -8.11 4.77
N ASP A 575 12.79 -7.61 5.94
CA ASP A 575 13.60 -6.68 6.74
C ASP A 575 14.87 -7.34 7.30
N PHE A 576 14.78 -8.64 7.62
CA PHE A 576 15.87 -9.37 8.25
C PHE A 576 17.00 -9.71 7.27
N ILE A 577 16.70 -10.08 6.02
CA ILE A 577 17.70 -10.56 5.06
C ILE A 577 18.82 -9.54 4.81
N ASP A 578 20.05 -10.04 4.66
CA ASP A 578 21.19 -9.20 4.30
C ASP A 578 21.56 -9.35 2.82
N THR A 579 22.52 -8.57 2.35
CA THR A 579 22.93 -8.48 0.93
C THR A 579 23.42 -9.81 0.35
N ASP A 580 23.94 -10.71 1.19
CA ASP A 580 24.40 -12.05 0.83
C ASP A 580 23.33 -13.15 1.08
N GLU A 581 22.11 -12.75 1.41
CA GLU A 581 20.98 -13.62 1.71
C GLU A 581 19.85 -13.48 0.68
N LEU A 582 18.98 -14.49 0.64
CA LEU A 582 17.74 -14.51 -0.12
C LEU A 582 16.62 -15.01 0.78
N LEU A 583 15.43 -14.47 0.58
CA LEU A 583 14.21 -15.02 1.14
C LEU A 583 13.54 -15.94 0.11
N GLU A 584 13.47 -17.21 0.40
CA GLU A 584 12.72 -18.21 -0.35
C GLU A 584 11.24 -18.09 0.01
N VAL A 585 10.41 -17.80 -0.98
CA VAL A 585 8.97 -17.60 -0.86
C VAL A 585 8.24 -18.73 -1.56
N THR A 586 7.44 -19.48 -0.82
CA THR A 586 6.61 -20.55 -1.33
C THR A 586 5.18 -20.40 -0.81
N PRO A 587 4.19 -21.09 -1.39
CA PRO A 587 2.81 -21.08 -0.86
C PRO A 587 2.70 -21.44 0.62
N GLU A 588 3.56 -22.34 1.11
CA GLU A 588 3.47 -22.89 2.46
C GLU A 588 4.52 -22.30 3.42
N SER A 589 5.70 -21.89 2.92
CA SER A 589 6.85 -21.57 3.76
C SER A 589 7.56 -20.28 3.35
N LEU A 590 8.18 -19.63 4.34
CA LEU A 590 9.14 -18.56 4.17
C LEU A 590 10.47 -19.03 4.78
N ARG A 591 11.51 -19.15 3.98
CA ARG A 591 12.83 -19.62 4.42
C ARG A 591 13.92 -18.67 3.99
N ILE A 592 14.76 -18.24 4.93
CA ILE A 592 15.91 -17.41 4.62
C ILE A 592 17.10 -18.31 4.34
N ARG A 593 17.91 -17.96 3.35
CA ARG A 593 19.11 -18.70 3.00
C ARG A 593 20.25 -17.80 2.53
N LYS A 594 21.45 -18.29 2.62
CA LYS A 594 22.59 -17.64 1.97
C LYS A 594 22.51 -17.79 0.44
N LYS A 595 22.94 -16.77 -0.31
CA LYS A 595 23.07 -16.84 -1.77
C LYS A 595 24.00 -17.97 -2.19
N ILE A 596 25.11 -18.15 -1.45
CA ILE A 596 26.08 -19.23 -1.64
C ILE A 596 25.82 -20.27 -0.56
N LEU A 597 25.28 -21.44 -0.93
CA LEU A 597 24.96 -22.50 0.02
C LEU A 597 26.18 -23.25 0.52
N ASP A 598 27.23 -23.42 -0.32
CA ASP A 598 28.46 -24.14 0.03
C ASP A 598 29.29 -23.34 1.06
N PRO A 599 29.57 -23.91 2.27
CA PRO A 599 30.34 -23.24 3.31
C PRO A 599 31.77 -22.89 2.89
N LYS A 600 32.39 -23.71 2.04
CA LYS A 600 33.76 -23.49 1.57
C LYS A 600 33.83 -22.34 0.57
N MET A 601 32.83 -22.23 -0.27
CA MET A 601 32.72 -21.11 -1.22
C MET A 601 32.43 -19.79 -0.50
N ARG A 602 31.52 -19.76 0.49
CA ARG A 602 31.28 -18.57 1.32
C ARG A 602 32.57 -18.03 1.95
N LYS A 603 33.37 -18.92 2.57
CA LYS A 603 34.66 -18.55 3.18
C LYS A 603 35.71 -18.04 2.19
N ARG A 604 35.59 -18.36 0.90
CA ARG A 604 36.51 -17.83 -0.15
C ARG A 604 36.11 -16.45 -0.63
N VAL A 605 34.83 -16.17 -0.71
CA VAL A 605 34.32 -14.87 -1.16
C VAL A 605 34.50 -13.80 -0.09
N ASN A 606 34.40 -14.18 1.19
CA ASN A 606 34.58 -13.27 2.35
C ASN A 606 36.05 -13.04 2.76
N ARG A 607 37.03 -13.61 2.01
CA ARG A 607 38.46 -13.33 2.12
C ARG A 607 38.93 -12.34 1.04
#